data_a8c0e0cbe6f58a2f7609380b4f1ad1c1
#
_entry.id   a8c0e0cbe6f58a2f7609380b4f1ad1c1
#
_cell.length_a   1.000
_cell.length_b   1.000
_cell.length_c   1.000
_cell.angle_alpha   90.00
_cell.angle_beta   90.00
_cell.angle_gamma   90.00
#
_symmetry.space_group_name_H-M   'P 1'
#
loop_
_entity.id
_entity.type
_entity.pdbx_description
1 polymer ?
#
loop_
_entity_poly.entity_id
_entity_poly.type
_entity_poly.pdbx_seq_one_letter_code
_entity_poly.pdbx_strand_id
1 'polypeptide(L)'
;MLNDSVPAHVLVRSRRIYSTSPDGAMLGAIAIRGDSIVAVARESNSLDSLITPTTCVIDDPTLTWLPAFYDTHNHLLEATRNATFVPVNRARTVAELVSLIREQAARTPAGRWIQTSNAWHERKLAEGRLPTAQELDLATRDHPVILRRGGHMAVLNSRGLEASGITAATPDPPGGRLGRLADGTLDGMLEGGAQYALVHVPPLPIEEQIAGVEQSCRMFTASGIGTVRDPVVSPEGMRLYQAAAEAGRLSLRVRPMLLMFPSGSVAARIAQIEGFAMRSGFGNEWLKVWGLKFVMDGGPEGGALDEPYVTDASFRGHLNWDPEEMFAVMTAAVQRGWRVGTHAIGDRAVRTVLDIYERIIMANPRLPAGMFVIEHAFLADTTERARAIRMGVHITVQHALLHALGASLLRLWGPDRTRPIMPVKAWLDEGADLSAGSDYPIGFYEPVRTIWGMVTRQTETVGIQGPEYAIDRETALRLTTVAGARLSGEPNCLGPLAPGRFADLVAFRADPITCEIDRLPELKPVMTIVGGRAAFDPEAMFASKAAMSVGKL
;
A
#
# COMPACT_ATOMS: atom_id res chain seq x y z
N MET A 1 -6.30 -30.44 -19.50
CA MET A 1 -5.99 -30.13 -20.92
C MET A 1 -6.98 -29.06 -21.33
N LEU A 2 -6.54 -27.79 -21.41
CA LEU A 2 -7.35 -26.71 -21.96
C LEU A 2 -7.48 -26.97 -23.47
N ASN A 3 -8.70 -26.83 -23.99
CA ASN A 3 -9.04 -27.15 -25.37
C ASN A 3 -8.36 -26.13 -26.31
N ASP A 4 -7.27 -26.51 -26.99
CA ASP A 4 -6.43 -25.66 -27.84
C ASP A 4 -7.16 -25.11 -29.10
N SER A 5 -8.44 -25.50 -29.28
CA SER A 5 -9.25 -25.10 -30.44
C SER A 5 -10.12 -23.85 -30.22
N VAL A 6 -10.21 -23.33 -28.99
CA VAL A 6 -11.07 -22.16 -28.71
C VAL A 6 -10.26 -20.87 -28.86
N PRO A 7 -10.72 -19.89 -29.67
CA PRO A 7 -9.99 -18.66 -29.97
C PRO A 7 -9.62 -17.82 -28.75
N ALA A 8 -8.47 -17.13 -28.84
CA ALA A 8 -8.10 -16.08 -27.91
C ALA A 8 -8.88 -14.79 -28.19
N HIS A 9 -9.21 -14.01 -27.15
CA HIS A 9 -9.74 -12.65 -27.36
C HIS A 9 -8.61 -11.61 -27.40
N VAL A 10 -7.45 -11.88 -26.75
CA VAL A 10 -6.24 -11.08 -26.86
C VAL A 10 -5.05 -11.98 -27.14
N LEU A 11 -4.19 -11.55 -28.04
CA LEU A 11 -2.88 -12.13 -28.30
C LEU A 11 -1.81 -11.06 -28.13
N VAL A 12 -0.89 -11.26 -27.21
CA VAL A 12 0.28 -10.39 -27.00
C VAL A 12 1.48 -11.05 -27.65
N ARG A 13 2.23 -10.27 -28.46
CA ARG A 13 3.50 -10.66 -29.06
C ARG A 13 4.59 -9.65 -28.74
N SER A 14 5.76 -10.11 -28.36
CA SER A 14 6.94 -9.29 -28.20
C SER A 14 8.20 -10.15 -28.20
N ARG A 15 9.34 -9.50 -28.40
CA ARG A 15 10.65 -10.17 -28.26
C ARG A 15 11.06 -10.38 -26.79
N ARG A 16 10.42 -9.68 -25.84
CA ARG A 16 10.79 -9.65 -24.41
C ARG A 16 9.55 -9.78 -23.55
N ILE A 17 9.23 -11.00 -23.17
CA ILE A 17 8.16 -11.30 -22.22
C ILE A 17 8.78 -12.14 -21.10
N TYR A 18 9.04 -11.53 -19.96
CA TYR A 18 9.56 -12.20 -18.77
C TYR A 18 8.44 -12.99 -18.09
N SER A 19 8.49 -14.31 -18.17
CA SER A 19 7.47 -15.16 -17.53
C SER A 19 7.51 -15.12 -16.01
N THR A 20 8.69 -14.86 -15.44
CA THR A 20 9.02 -15.05 -14.01
C THR A 20 8.76 -16.46 -13.48
N SER A 21 8.61 -17.43 -14.38
CA SER A 21 8.54 -18.84 -14.05
C SER A 21 9.87 -19.33 -13.45
N PRO A 22 9.87 -20.43 -12.67
CA PRO A 22 11.08 -20.97 -12.08
C PRO A 22 12.19 -21.33 -13.08
N ASP A 23 11.82 -21.68 -14.32
CA ASP A 23 12.76 -22.00 -15.41
C ASP A 23 13.35 -20.75 -16.08
N GLY A 24 12.96 -19.54 -15.67
CA GLY A 24 13.45 -18.28 -16.23
C GLY A 24 13.08 -18.07 -17.72
N ALA A 25 12.07 -18.77 -18.24
CA ALA A 25 11.74 -18.75 -19.66
C ALA A 25 11.34 -17.37 -20.16
N MET A 26 12.02 -16.91 -21.21
CA MET A 26 11.60 -15.78 -22.03
C MET A 26 10.54 -16.26 -23.02
N LEU A 27 9.41 -15.56 -23.09
CA LEU A 27 8.31 -15.85 -24.00
C LEU A 27 8.31 -14.89 -25.18
N GLY A 28 7.72 -15.32 -26.31
CA GLY A 28 7.48 -14.51 -27.50
C GLY A 28 6.01 -14.20 -27.71
N ALA A 29 5.09 -15.04 -27.17
CA ALA A 29 3.66 -14.82 -27.28
C ALA A 29 2.88 -15.31 -26.05
N ILE A 30 1.75 -14.65 -25.78
CA ILE A 30 0.76 -15.00 -24.75
C ILE A 30 -0.64 -14.89 -25.36
N ALA A 31 -1.45 -15.94 -25.25
CA ALA A 31 -2.85 -15.95 -25.62
C ALA A 31 -3.73 -15.86 -24.37
N ILE A 32 -4.71 -14.95 -24.39
CA ILE A 32 -5.60 -14.64 -23.28
C ILE A 32 -7.05 -14.92 -23.70
N ARG A 33 -7.81 -15.55 -22.78
CA ARG A 33 -9.24 -15.79 -22.93
C ARG A 33 -9.96 -15.51 -21.62
N GLY A 34 -10.96 -14.60 -21.66
CA GLY A 34 -11.59 -14.12 -20.45
C GLY A 34 -10.56 -13.42 -19.56
N ASP A 35 -10.44 -13.86 -18.33
CA ASP A 35 -9.52 -13.34 -17.34
C ASP A 35 -8.17 -14.10 -17.26
N SER A 36 -7.99 -15.13 -18.09
CA SER A 36 -6.93 -16.12 -17.90
C SER A 36 -6.02 -16.27 -19.11
N ILE A 37 -4.74 -16.55 -18.86
CA ILE A 37 -3.77 -16.99 -19.86
C ILE A 37 -4.12 -18.42 -20.26
N VAL A 38 -4.34 -18.67 -21.56
CA VAL A 38 -4.68 -20.01 -22.06
C VAL A 38 -3.49 -20.71 -22.71
N ALA A 39 -2.57 -19.94 -23.28
CA ALA A 39 -1.34 -20.48 -23.86
C ALA A 39 -0.19 -19.48 -23.81
N VAL A 40 1.02 -19.98 -23.76
CA VAL A 40 2.25 -19.20 -23.91
C VAL A 40 3.18 -19.92 -24.90
N ALA A 41 4.00 -19.15 -25.63
CA ALA A 41 4.98 -19.70 -26.55
C ALA A 41 6.29 -18.92 -26.50
N ARG A 42 7.41 -19.59 -26.79
CA ARG A 42 8.73 -18.93 -26.94
C ARG A 42 8.85 -18.17 -28.25
N GLU A 43 8.23 -18.68 -29.30
CA GLU A 43 8.20 -18.08 -30.63
C GLU A 43 6.94 -17.21 -30.77
N SER A 44 7.09 -16.00 -31.33
CA SER A 44 6.02 -15.00 -31.37
C SER A 44 4.80 -15.40 -32.23
N ASN A 45 5.00 -16.23 -33.24
CA ASN A 45 3.95 -16.67 -34.18
C ASN A 45 3.39 -18.08 -33.89
N SER A 46 3.89 -18.77 -32.86
CA SER A 46 3.43 -20.13 -32.53
C SER A 46 1.98 -20.23 -32.08
N LEU A 47 1.35 -19.11 -31.72
CA LEU A 47 -0.05 -19.05 -31.26
C LEU A 47 -1.00 -18.44 -32.31
N ASP A 48 -0.57 -18.30 -33.58
CA ASP A 48 -1.34 -17.67 -34.65
C ASP A 48 -2.65 -18.41 -34.97
N SER A 49 -2.68 -19.72 -34.76
CA SER A 49 -3.90 -20.54 -34.91
C SER A 49 -5.03 -20.17 -33.96
N LEU A 50 -4.75 -19.40 -32.91
CA LEU A 50 -5.73 -18.90 -31.94
C LEU A 50 -6.32 -17.54 -32.33
N ILE A 51 -5.85 -16.92 -33.43
CA ILE A 51 -6.34 -15.63 -33.92
C ILE A 51 -7.62 -15.82 -34.72
N THR A 52 -8.59 -14.96 -34.45
CA THR A 52 -9.83 -14.81 -35.22
C THR A 52 -10.01 -13.33 -35.59
N PRO A 53 -11.00 -13.00 -36.46
CA PRO A 53 -11.29 -11.60 -36.79
C PRO A 53 -11.60 -10.71 -35.58
N THR A 54 -12.03 -11.29 -34.44
CA THR A 54 -12.36 -10.59 -33.19
C THR A 54 -11.22 -10.57 -32.19
N THR A 55 -10.11 -11.24 -32.44
CA THR A 55 -8.94 -11.27 -31.55
C THR A 55 -8.21 -9.92 -31.61
N CYS A 56 -8.07 -9.25 -30.48
CA CYS A 56 -7.17 -8.12 -30.33
C CYS A 56 -5.71 -8.62 -30.33
N VAL A 57 -4.93 -8.22 -31.33
CA VAL A 57 -3.51 -8.59 -31.41
C VAL A 57 -2.66 -7.38 -31.08
N ILE A 58 -1.93 -7.46 -29.96
CA ILE A 58 -0.93 -6.48 -29.53
C ILE A 58 0.43 -7.03 -29.97
N ASP A 59 0.92 -6.56 -31.12
CA ASP A 59 2.15 -6.99 -31.75
C ASP A 59 3.12 -5.81 -31.83
N ASP A 60 3.92 -5.65 -30.78
CA ASP A 60 4.97 -4.63 -30.73
C ASP A 60 6.26 -5.26 -30.18
N PRO A 61 7.25 -5.52 -31.05
CA PRO A 61 8.50 -6.16 -30.64
C PRO A 61 9.40 -5.27 -29.78
N THR A 62 9.06 -3.99 -29.62
CA THR A 62 9.82 -3.02 -28.80
C THR A 62 9.40 -3.05 -27.34
N LEU A 63 8.20 -3.54 -27.05
CA LEU A 63 7.68 -3.60 -25.68
C LEU A 63 8.36 -4.73 -24.88
N THR A 64 8.58 -4.45 -23.61
CA THR A 64 8.96 -5.47 -22.62
C THR A 64 7.76 -5.73 -21.73
N TRP A 65 7.33 -6.99 -21.66
CA TRP A 65 6.22 -7.42 -20.85
C TRP A 65 6.69 -8.17 -19.60
N LEU A 66 6.03 -7.88 -18.48
CA LEU A 66 6.24 -8.51 -17.17
C LEU A 66 4.87 -8.95 -16.61
N PRO A 67 4.83 -9.86 -15.60
CA PRO A 67 3.64 -9.96 -14.77
C PRO A 67 3.32 -8.60 -14.17
N ALA A 68 2.04 -8.26 -14.05
CA ALA A 68 1.62 -7.07 -13.33
C ALA A 68 2.14 -7.13 -11.88
N PHE A 69 2.54 -5.99 -11.34
CA PHE A 69 3.11 -5.91 -10.01
C PHE A 69 2.05 -6.20 -8.94
N TYR A 70 2.51 -6.80 -7.86
CA TYR A 70 1.75 -7.02 -6.65
C TYR A 70 2.35 -6.15 -5.53
N ASP A 71 1.65 -5.08 -5.14
CA ASP A 71 2.03 -4.29 -3.97
C ASP A 71 1.53 -4.97 -2.70
N THR A 72 2.43 -5.60 -1.97
CA THR A 72 2.06 -6.46 -0.83
C THR A 72 1.81 -5.72 0.47
N HIS A 73 1.97 -4.39 0.49
CA HIS A 73 1.66 -3.52 1.61
C HIS A 73 1.40 -2.10 1.10
N ASN A 74 0.12 -1.72 0.98
CA ASN A 74 -0.30 -0.45 0.41
C ASN A 74 -1.61 0.01 1.03
N HIS A 75 -1.67 1.22 1.51
CA HIS A 75 -2.88 1.79 2.12
C HIS A 75 -3.80 2.42 1.06
N LEU A 76 -4.47 1.58 0.26
CA LEU A 76 -5.33 2.02 -0.85
C LEU A 76 -6.48 2.93 -0.38
N LEU A 77 -7.10 2.67 0.78
CA LEU A 77 -8.13 3.57 1.33
C LEU A 77 -7.57 4.93 1.75
N GLU A 78 -6.33 4.97 2.24
CA GLU A 78 -5.68 6.24 2.55
C GLU A 78 -5.31 6.98 1.26
N ALA A 79 -4.83 6.27 0.25
CA ALA A 79 -4.64 6.82 -1.09
C ALA A 79 -5.94 7.41 -1.65
N THR A 80 -7.06 6.71 -1.47
CA THR A 80 -8.41 7.17 -1.86
C THR A 80 -8.79 8.48 -1.17
N ARG A 81 -8.57 8.57 0.13
CA ARG A 81 -8.79 9.81 0.89
C ARG A 81 -7.92 10.95 0.36
N ASN A 82 -6.62 10.68 0.15
CA ASN A 82 -5.69 11.67 -0.39
C ASN A 82 -6.03 12.11 -1.82
N ALA A 83 -6.60 11.24 -2.64
CA ALA A 83 -7.04 11.57 -3.99
C ALA A 83 -8.28 12.48 -4.01
N THR A 84 -9.15 12.38 -2.99
CA THR A 84 -10.37 13.21 -2.84
C THR A 84 -10.13 14.51 -2.07
N PHE A 85 -8.99 14.63 -1.37
CA PHE A 85 -8.65 15.77 -0.54
C PHE A 85 -7.76 16.77 -1.26
N VAL A 86 -7.72 18.02 -0.75
CA VAL A 86 -6.84 19.06 -1.31
C VAL A 86 -5.38 18.67 -1.14
N PRO A 87 -4.58 18.54 -2.21
CA PRO A 87 -3.19 18.06 -2.14
C PRO A 87 -2.22 19.17 -1.69
N VAL A 88 -2.28 19.56 -0.42
CA VAL A 88 -1.48 20.64 0.18
C VAL A 88 0.01 20.31 0.33
N ASN A 89 0.41 19.06 0.13
CA ASN A 89 1.81 18.61 0.19
C ASN A 89 2.74 19.26 -0.86
N ARG A 90 2.16 19.89 -1.90
CA ARG A 90 2.91 20.64 -2.93
C ARG A 90 3.19 22.09 -2.54
N ALA A 91 2.47 22.67 -1.58
CA ALA A 91 2.66 24.05 -1.15
C ALA A 91 4.04 24.27 -0.54
N ARG A 92 4.63 25.43 -0.81
CA ARG A 92 5.90 25.89 -0.25
C ARG A 92 5.73 27.11 0.64
N THR A 93 4.54 27.73 0.63
CA THR A 93 4.16 28.86 1.46
C THR A 93 2.74 28.67 1.99
N VAL A 94 2.39 29.38 3.07
CA VAL A 94 1.01 29.43 3.57
C VAL A 94 0.07 30.03 2.50
N ALA A 95 0.53 31.01 1.74
CA ALA A 95 -0.27 31.63 0.67
C ALA A 95 -0.62 30.62 -0.44
N GLU A 96 0.32 29.78 -0.87
CA GLU A 96 0.06 28.71 -1.84
C GLU A 96 -0.92 27.67 -1.29
N LEU A 97 -0.78 27.30 0.00
CA LEU A 97 -1.69 26.38 0.67
C LEU A 97 -3.12 26.93 0.67
N VAL A 98 -3.28 28.21 1.04
CA VAL A 98 -4.58 28.92 1.01
C VAL A 98 -5.15 28.97 -0.40
N SER A 99 -4.31 29.16 -1.44
CA SER A 99 -4.76 29.17 -2.84
C SER A 99 -5.32 27.79 -3.25
N LEU A 100 -4.64 26.69 -2.90
CA LEU A 100 -5.12 25.34 -3.19
C LEU A 100 -6.50 25.06 -2.55
N ILE A 101 -6.69 25.51 -1.31
CA ILE A 101 -7.99 25.37 -0.61
C ILE A 101 -9.05 26.24 -1.29
N ARG A 102 -8.72 27.47 -1.73
CA ARG A 102 -9.64 28.38 -2.45
C ARG A 102 -10.07 27.78 -3.79
N GLU A 103 -9.15 27.17 -4.54
CA GLU A 103 -9.47 26.47 -5.79
C GLU A 103 -10.45 25.32 -5.57
N GLN A 104 -10.30 24.59 -4.47
CA GLN A 104 -11.26 23.55 -4.10
C GLN A 104 -12.59 24.13 -3.67
N ALA A 105 -12.61 25.22 -2.89
CA ALA A 105 -13.83 25.89 -2.45
C ALA A 105 -14.70 26.32 -3.64
N ALA A 106 -14.08 26.85 -4.70
CA ALA A 106 -14.79 27.26 -5.91
C ALA A 106 -15.52 26.11 -6.63
N ARG A 107 -15.17 24.86 -6.36
CA ARG A 107 -15.75 23.65 -6.96
C ARG A 107 -16.63 22.85 -6.00
N THR A 108 -16.63 23.23 -4.73
CA THR A 108 -17.36 22.52 -3.66
C THR A 108 -18.68 23.25 -3.36
N PRO A 109 -19.83 22.57 -3.25
CA PRO A 109 -21.06 23.20 -2.82
C PRO A 109 -20.93 23.87 -1.46
N ALA A 110 -21.50 25.07 -1.29
CA ALA A 110 -21.42 25.84 -0.05
C ALA A 110 -21.86 25.01 1.18
N GLY A 111 -21.18 25.20 2.30
CA GLY A 111 -21.44 24.47 3.54
C GLY A 111 -20.83 23.06 3.62
N ARG A 112 -20.34 22.49 2.53
CA ARG A 112 -19.62 21.20 2.58
C ARG A 112 -18.22 21.38 3.13
N TRP A 113 -17.75 20.37 3.89
CA TRP A 113 -16.40 20.34 4.41
C TRP A 113 -15.36 20.22 3.31
N ILE A 114 -14.27 21.00 3.44
CA ILE A 114 -13.05 20.85 2.65
C ILE A 114 -12.00 20.21 3.55
N GLN A 115 -11.46 19.08 3.11
CA GLN A 115 -10.42 18.35 3.80
C GLN A 115 -9.13 18.37 2.98
N THR A 116 -7.99 18.35 3.66
CA THR A 116 -6.67 18.34 2.99
C THR A 116 -5.96 17.01 3.18
N SER A 117 -5.05 16.68 2.26
CA SER A 117 -4.09 15.59 2.47
C SER A 117 -3.27 15.83 3.74
N ASN A 118 -2.89 14.73 4.42
CA ASN A 118 -2.19 14.79 5.70
C ASN A 118 -0.68 14.48 5.60
N ALA A 119 -0.23 13.92 4.48
CA ALA A 119 1.16 13.50 4.26
C ALA A 119 2.09 14.68 3.90
N TRP A 120 2.26 15.63 4.83
CA TRP A 120 3.14 16.79 4.70
C TRP A 120 3.56 17.32 6.08
N HIS A 121 4.52 18.27 6.07
CA HIS A 121 5.01 18.90 7.29
C HIS A 121 5.25 20.40 7.07
N GLU A 122 4.91 21.22 8.06
CA GLU A 122 5.06 22.69 8.02
C GLU A 122 6.49 23.18 7.79
N ARG A 123 7.50 22.36 8.10
CA ARG A 123 8.91 22.67 7.78
C ARG A 123 9.20 22.81 6.27
N LYS A 124 8.27 22.35 5.42
CA LYS A 124 8.36 22.54 3.96
C LYS A 124 7.83 23.91 3.51
N LEU A 125 7.12 24.61 4.40
CA LEU A 125 6.67 25.99 4.14
C LEU A 125 7.76 26.98 4.52
N ALA A 126 7.85 28.06 3.75
CA ALA A 126 8.83 29.13 4.02
C ALA A 126 8.63 29.76 5.41
N GLU A 127 7.40 29.80 5.90
CA GLU A 127 7.05 30.31 7.22
C GLU A 127 7.42 29.32 8.36
N GLY A 128 7.69 28.05 8.06
CA GLY A 128 8.09 27.03 9.03
C GLY A 128 7.04 26.72 10.11
N ARG A 129 5.78 27.13 9.92
CA ARG A 129 4.67 26.99 10.86
C ARG A 129 3.38 26.57 10.17
N LEU A 130 2.40 26.09 10.95
CA LEU A 130 1.04 25.90 10.48
C LEU A 130 0.34 27.25 10.24
N PRO A 131 -0.62 27.35 9.30
CA PRO A 131 -1.49 28.51 9.18
C PRO A 131 -2.45 28.60 10.37
N THR A 132 -2.99 29.80 10.59
CA THR A 132 -4.06 30.06 11.57
C THR A 132 -5.44 29.90 10.96
N ALA A 133 -6.50 29.88 11.81
CA ALA A 133 -7.90 29.91 11.35
C ALA A 133 -8.16 31.09 10.42
N GLN A 134 -7.65 32.29 10.79
CA GLN A 134 -7.83 33.53 10.03
C GLN A 134 -7.15 33.46 8.65
N GLU A 135 -6.00 32.82 8.55
CA GLU A 135 -5.31 32.61 7.27
C GLU A 135 -6.09 31.63 6.39
N LEU A 136 -6.68 30.57 6.97
CA LEU A 136 -7.55 29.64 6.23
C LEU A 136 -8.88 30.31 5.81
N ASP A 137 -9.41 31.28 6.57
CA ASP A 137 -10.59 32.07 6.20
C ASP A 137 -10.37 32.91 4.93
N LEU A 138 -9.11 33.23 4.58
CA LEU A 138 -8.78 33.86 3.31
C LEU A 138 -9.06 32.96 2.10
N ALA A 139 -9.10 31.64 2.30
CA ALA A 139 -9.48 30.70 1.25
C ALA A 139 -11.00 30.69 1.05
N THR A 140 -11.76 30.58 2.14
CA THR A 140 -13.22 30.51 2.12
C THR A 140 -13.81 30.79 3.49
N ARG A 141 -14.96 31.45 3.53
CA ARG A 141 -15.82 31.62 4.71
C ARG A 141 -17.13 30.83 4.61
N ASP A 142 -17.41 30.25 3.45
CA ASP A 142 -18.65 29.52 3.18
C ASP A 142 -18.53 28.01 3.46
N HIS A 143 -17.29 27.53 3.62
CA HIS A 143 -16.99 26.11 3.83
C HIS A 143 -16.24 25.89 5.14
N PRO A 144 -16.63 24.92 5.98
CA PRO A 144 -15.76 24.44 7.03
C PRO A 144 -14.53 23.75 6.41
N VAL A 145 -13.34 24.14 6.89
CA VAL A 145 -12.05 23.60 6.41
C VAL A 145 -11.35 22.88 7.54
N ILE A 146 -10.83 21.67 7.26
CA ILE A 146 -9.89 20.99 8.14
C ILE A 146 -8.60 20.73 7.37
N LEU A 147 -7.53 21.40 7.79
CA LEU A 147 -6.18 21.19 7.35
C LEU A 147 -5.50 20.18 8.29
N ARG A 148 -5.22 18.98 7.82
CA ARG A 148 -4.55 17.93 8.61
C ARG A 148 -3.04 17.93 8.34
N ARG A 149 -2.25 17.66 9.38
CA ARG A 149 -0.81 17.46 9.29
C ARG A 149 -0.41 16.20 10.07
N GLY A 150 -0.08 15.14 9.34
CA GLY A 150 0.11 13.82 9.91
C GLY A 150 -1.14 13.33 10.67
N GLY A 151 -0.93 12.52 11.72
CA GLY A 151 -1.99 12.03 12.59
C GLY A 151 -2.22 12.85 13.87
N HIS A 152 -1.41 13.90 14.13
CA HIS A 152 -1.34 14.54 15.45
C HIS A 152 -1.71 16.02 15.47
N MET A 153 -1.86 16.65 14.31
CA MET A 153 -2.16 18.09 14.21
C MET A 153 -3.22 18.34 13.18
N ALA A 154 -4.14 19.27 13.47
CA ALA A 154 -5.06 19.83 12.50
C ALA A 154 -5.26 21.33 12.75
N VAL A 155 -5.68 22.05 11.72
CA VAL A 155 -6.13 23.45 11.84
C VAL A 155 -7.50 23.58 11.20
N LEU A 156 -8.46 24.14 11.93
CA LEU A 156 -9.77 24.51 11.42
C LEU A 156 -9.78 26.00 11.06
N ASN A 157 -10.50 26.35 9.99
CA ASN A 157 -10.91 27.74 9.78
C ASN A 157 -12.06 28.13 10.73
N SER A 158 -12.43 29.40 10.79
CA SER A 158 -13.51 29.88 11.67
C SER A 158 -14.83 29.11 11.43
N ARG A 159 -15.18 28.82 10.18
CA ARG A 159 -16.37 28.03 9.84
C ARG A 159 -16.27 26.58 10.30
N GLY A 160 -15.06 25.99 10.29
CA GLY A 160 -14.80 24.64 10.80
C GLY A 160 -14.94 24.56 12.33
N LEU A 161 -14.45 25.58 13.06
CA LEU A 161 -14.66 25.70 14.52
C LEU A 161 -16.16 25.79 14.84
N GLU A 162 -16.89 26.65 14.15
CA GLU A 162 -18.35 26.81 14.30
C GLU A 162 -19.08 25.49 14.01
N ALA A 163 -18.80 24.85 12.89
CA ALA A 163 -19.44 23.59 12.48
C ALA A 163 -19.17 22.44 13.46
N SER A 164 -18.07 22.52 14.21
CA SER A 164 -17.69 21.55 15.25
C SER A 164 -18.20 21.95 16.65
N GLY A 165 -18.87 23.10 16.80
CA GLY A 165 -19.33 23.63 18.10
C GLY A 165 -18.18 24.01 19.04
N ILE A 166 -16.95 24.25 18.50
CA ILE A 166 -15.76 24.60 19.29
C ILE A 166 -15.71 26.10 19.49
N THR A 167 -15.66 26.53 20.77
CA THR A 167 -15.61 27.94 21.19
C THR A 167 -14.39 28.16 22.10
N ALA A 168 -14.11 29.43 22.43
CA ALA A 168 -13.05 29.76 23.39
C ALA A 168 -13.29 29.13 24.79
N ALA A 169 -14.54 28.82 25.13
CA ALA A 169 -14.88 28.15 26.38
C ALA A 169 -14.78 26.62 26.33
N THR A 170 -14.58 26.02 25.16
CA THR A 170 -14.42 24.56 25.00
C THR A 170 -13.17 24.11 25.73
N PRO A 171 -13.26 23.15 26.70
CA PRO A 171 -12.08 22.63 27.39
C PRO A 171 -11.23 21.75 26.50
N ASP A 172 -9.96 21.65 26.82
CA ASP A 172 -9.07 20.70 26.17
C ASP A 172 -9.52 19.26 26.51
N PRO A 173 -9.69 18.38 25.52
CA PRO A 173 -10.09 17.01 25.79
C PRO A 173 -8.89 16.17 26.31
N PRO A 174 -9.13 15.03 26.96
CA PRO A 174 -8.06 14.14 27.36
C PRO A 174 -7.13 13.76 26.20
N GLY A 175 -5.82 13.95 26.38
CA GLY A 175 -4.81 13.66 25.36
C GLY A 175 -4.80 14.61 24.16
N GLY A 176 -5.45 15.77 24.27
CA GLY A 176 -5.48 16.78 23.22
C GLY A 176 -5.45 18.22 23.75
N ARG A 177 -5.15 19.17 22.87
CA ARG A 177 -5.08 20.59 23.20
C ARG A 177 -5.66 21.44 22.06
N LEU A 178 -6.32 22.54 22.43
CA LEU A 178 -6.77 23.61 21.53
C LEU A 178 -5.76 24.76 21.54
N GLY A 179 -5.35 25.20 20.36
CA GLY A 179 -4.49 26.37 20.22
C GLY A 179 -5.25 27.68 20.54
N ARG A 180 -4.61 28.55 21.32
CA ARG A 180 -5.17 29.86 21.73
C ARG A 180 -4.14 30.96 21.55
N LEU A 181 -4.60 32.08 21.04
CA LEU A 181 -3.83 33.33 21.00
C LEU A 181 -3.68 33.93 22.41
N ALA A 182 -2.84 34.96 22.55
CA ALA A 182 -2.61 35.62 23.84
C ALA A 182 -3.85 36.26 24.46
N ASP A 183 -4.84 36.61 23.65
CA ASP A 183 -6.13 37.15 24.09
C ASP A 183 -7.18 36.08 24.44
N GLY A 184 -6.82 34.79 24.36
CA GLY A 184 -7.68 33.64 24.62
C GLY A 184 -8.55 33.20 23.43
N THR A 185 -8.52 33.88 22.31
CA THR A 185 -9.22 33.46 21.09
C THR A 185 -8.55 32.20 20.49
N LEU A 186 -9.34 31.37 19.81
CA LEU A 186 -8.81 30.16 19.15
C LEU A 186 -8.04 30.54 17.88
N ASP A 187 -6.86 29.97 17.71
CA ASP A 187 -6.07 30.10 16.48
C ASP A 187 -6.43 29.04 15.43
N GLY A 188 -7.33 28.12 15.76
CA GLY A 188 -7.79 27.03 14.91
C GLY A 188 -7.02 25.72 15.08
N MET A 189 -5.91 25.71 15.81
CA MET A 189 -5.07 24.53 15.96
C MET A 189 -5.69 23.51 16.93
N LEU A 190 -5.64 22.23 16.54
CA LEU A 190 -6.00 21.07 17.35
C LEU A 190 -4.80 20.12 17.40
N GLU A 191 -4.33 19.82 18.61
CA GLU A 191 -3.18 18.95 18.85
C GLU A 191 -3.64 17.61 19.47
N GLY A 192 -2.96 16.52 19.09
CA GLY A 192 -3.19 15.19 19.65
C GLY A 192 -4.62 14.70 19.44
N GLY A 193 -5.24 14.20 20.51
CA GLY A 193 -6.60 13.66 20.49
C GLY A 193 -7.72 14.67 20.18
N ALA A 194 -7.45 15.99 20.28
CA ALA A 194 -8.48 17.02 20.10
C ALA A 194 -9.15 16.96 18.72
N GLN A 195 -8.41 16.73 17.65
CA GLN A 195 -8.95 16.62 16.30
C GLN A 195 -9.93 15.46 16.12
N TYR A 196 -9.79 14.39 16.91
CA TYR A 196 -10.67 13.21 16.84
C TYR A 196 -11.85 13.31 17.80
N ALA A 197 -11.63 13.91 18.96
CA ALA A 197 -12.66 14.05 20.00
C ALA A 197 -13.67 15.15 19.69
N LEU A 198 -13.24 16.23 19.04
CA LEU A 198 -14.05 17.44 18.88
C LEU A 198 -14.55 17.68 17.45
N VAL A 199 -13.93 17.07 16.43
CA VAL A 199 -14.27 17.33 15.02
C VAL A 199 -14.94 16.12 14.39
N HIS A 200 -16.18 16.30 13.96
CA HIS A 200 -16.95 15.28 13.26
C HIS A 200 -17.24 15.75 11.83
N VAL A 201 -16.36 15.39 10.92
CA VAL A 201 -16.58 15.63 9.50
C VAL A 201 -17.54 14.56 8.96
N PRO A 202 -18.69 14.94 8.39
CA PRO A 202 -19.58 13.98 7.76
C PRO A 202 -18.86 13.20 6.65
N PRO A 203 -19.11 11.89 6.50
CA PRO A 203 -18.55 11.13 5.40
C PRO A 203 -19.02 11.70 4.05
N LEU A 204 -18.19 11.57 3.03
CA LEU A 204 -18.59 11.87 1.66
C LEU A 204 -19.74 10.94 1.22
N PRO A 205 -20.62 11.39 0.31
CA PRO A 205 -21.59 10.50 -0.34
C PRO A 205 -20.89 9.25 -0.89
N ILE A 206 -21.57 8.11 -0.82
CA ILE A 206 -20.97 6.80 -1.20
C ILE A 206 -20.45 6.81 -2.64
N GLU A 207 -21.16 7.46 -3.56
CA GLU A 207 -20.74 7.57 -4.97
C GLU A 207 -19.43 8.33 -5.13
N GLU A 208 -19.21 9.38 -4.33
CA GLU A 208 -17.95 10.12 -4.32
C GLU A 208 -16.81 9.30 -3.72
N GLN A 209 -17.10 8.50 -2.69
CA GLN A 209 -16.13 7.58 -2.12
C GLN A 209 -15.74 6.49 -3.13
N ILE A 210 -16.70 5.90 -3.84
CA ILE A 210 -16.49 4.92 -4.92
C ILE A 210 -15.64 5.52 -6.05
N ALA A 211 -15.96 6.76 -6.48
CA ALA A 211 -15.17 7.47 -7.48
C ALA A 211 -13.72 7.70 -7.02
N GLY A 212 -13.50 7.96 -5.73
CA GLY A 212 -12.17 8.06 -5.12
C GLY A 212 -11.40 6.73 -5.17
N VAL A 213 -12.07 5.60 -4.87
CA VAL A 213 -11.48 4.26 -5.00
C VAL A 213 -11.08 4.00 -6.46
N GLU A 214 -11.97 4.28 -7.41
CA GLU A 214 -11.69 4.12 -8.84
C GLU A 214 -10.49 4.96 -9.28
N GLN A 215 -10.40 6.23 -8.84
CA GLN A 215 -9.27 7.11 -9.14
C GLN A 215 -7.96 6.54 -8.60
N SER A 216 -7.95 6.02 -7.37
CA SER A 216 -6.75 5.41 -6.78
C SER A 216 -6.37 4.11 -7.49
N CYS A 217 -7.34 3.28 -7.86
CA CYS A 217 -7.09 2.09 -8.68
C CYS A 217 -6.44 2.47 -10.02
N ARG A 218 -6.93 3.52 -10.70
CA ARG A 218 -6.32 4.02 -11.95
C ARG A 218 -4.90 4.53 -11.74
N MET A 219 -4.62 5.22 -10.63
CA MET A 219 -3.28 5.69 -10.28
C MET A 219 -2.31 4.52 -10.15
N PHE A 220 -2.70 3.46 -9.46
CA PHE A 220 -1.84 2.29 -9.27
C PHE A 220 -1.70 1.46 -10.55
N THR A 221 -2.76 1.26 -11.31
CA THR A 221 -2.66 0.54 -12.59
C THR A 221 -1.82 1.30 -13.62
N ALA A 222 -1.80 2.64 -13.58
CA ALA A 222 -0.87 3.45 -14.39
C ALA A 222 0.59 3.24 -14.03
N SER A 223 0.90 2.63 -12.88
CA SER A 223 2.25 2.23 -12.46
C SER A 223 2.51 0.73 -12.62
N GLY A 224 1.57 -0.01 -13.24
CA GLY A 224 1.73 -1.43 -13.50
C GLY A 224 1.25 -2.35 -12.38
N ILE A 225 0.63 -1.81 -11.32
CA ILE A 225 0.13 -2.60 -10.20
C ILE A 225 -1.20 -3.25 -10.58
N GLY A 226 -1.25 -4.58 -10.55
CA GLY A 226 -2.46 -5.38 -10.79
C GLY A 226 -3.13 -5.87 -9.52
N THR A 227 -2.39 -5.93 -8.41
CA THR A 227 -2.91 -6.37 -7.11
C THR A 227 -2.32 -5.54 -5.98
N VAL A 228 -3.14 -5.18 -5.00
CA VAL A 228 -2.72 -4.53 -3.75
C VAL A 228 -3.20 -5.31 -2.53
N ARG A 229 -2.40 -5.36 -1.47
CA ARG A 229 -2.84 -5.77 -0.14
C ARG A 229 -2.91 -4.53 0.74
N ASP A 230 -4.13 -4.19 1.20
CA ASP A 230 -4.38 -3.02 2.06
C ASP A 230 -4.46 -3.45 3.53
N PRO A 231 -3.45 -3.13 4.35
CA PRO A 231 -3.33 -3.65 5.70
C PRO A 231 -4.13 -2.85 6.76
N VAL A 232 -4.80 -1.76 6.40
CA VAL A 232 -5.53 -0.92 7.37
C VAL A 232 -6.96 -0.66 6.91
N VAL A 233 -7.79 -1.69 6.99
CA VAL A 233 -9.19 -1.62 6.58
C VAL A 233 -10.11 -1.74 7.79
N SER A 234 -11.01 -0.75 7.97
CA SER A 234 -12.10 -0.82 8.93
C SER A 234 -13.32 -1.55 8.34
N PRO A 235 -14.32 -1.93 9.15
CA PRO A 235 -15.59 -2.45 8.63
C PRO A 235 -16.26 -1.49 7.63
N GLU A 236 -16.16 -0.18 7.81
CA GLU A 236 -16.64 0.83 6.88
C GLU A 236 -15.85 0.81 5.57
N GLY A 237 -14.52 0.71 5.65
CA GLY A 237 -13.65 0.57 4.49
C GLY A 237 -13.94 -0.70 3.70
N MET A 238 -14.27 -1.80 4.39
CA MET A 238 -14.68 -3.03 3.73
C MET A 238 -16.00 -2.88 2.98
N ARG A 239 -17.00 -2.18 3.57
CA ARG A 239 -18.26 -1.86 2.86
C ARG A 239 -18.02 -1.00 1.62
N LEU A 240 -17.08 -0.04 1.70
CA LEU A 240 -16.71 0.79 0.54
C LEU A 240 -16.09 -0.06 -0.58
N TYR A 241 -15.18 -0.98 -0.24
CA TYR A 241 -14.62 -1.91 -1.23
C TYR A 241 -15.68 -2.81 -1.87
N GLN A 242 -16.64 -3.31 -1.08
CA GLN A 242 -17.76 -4.10 -1.60
C GLN A 242 -18.59 -3.27 -2.58
N ALA A 243 -18.98 -2.05 -2.21
CA ALA A 243 -19.75 -1.16 -3.07
C ALA A 243 -19.00 -0.82 -4.38
N ALA A 244 -17.69 -0.55 -4.29
CA ALA A 244 -16.85 -0.30 -5.47
C ALA A 244 -16.72 -1.55 -6.38
N ALA A 245 -16.63 -2.74 -5.78
CA ALA A 245 -16.60 -4.01 -6.52
C ALA A 245 -17.93 -4.30 -7.22
N GLU A 246 -19.06 -4.13 -6.53
CA GLU A 246 -20.41 -4.29 -7.08
C GLU A 246 -20.69 -3.31 -8.22
N ALA A 247 -20.20 -2.07 -8.10
CA ALA A 247 -20.26 -1.07 -9.15
C ALA A 247 -19.29 -1.32 -10.33
N GLY A 248 -18.45 -2.37 -10.28
CA GLY A 248 -17.46 -2.68 -11.31
C GLY A 248 -16.32 -1.65 -11.41
N ARG A 249 -16.02 -0.92 -10.32
CA ARG A 249 -15.05 0.19 -10.29
C ARG A 249 -13.65 -0.23 -9.83
N LEU A 250 -13.43 -1.50 -9.47
CA LEU A 250 -12.09 -2.01 -9.18
C LEU A 250 -11.40 -2.39 -10.49
N SER A 251 -10.35 -1.67 -10.86
CA SER A 251 -9.50 -1.98 -12.01
C SER A 251 -8.25 -2.78 -11.65
N LEU A 252 -8.06 -3.08 -10.35
CA LEU A 252 -7.03 -3.96 -9.80
C LEU A 252 -7.65 -4.86 -8.71
N ARG A 253 -6.89 -5.89 -8.32
CA ARG A 253 -7.32 -6.83 -7.29
C ARG A 253 -6.98 -6.28 -5.90
N VAL A 254 -7.94 -6.35 -4.97
CA VAL A 254 -7.76 -5.86 -3.59
C VAL A 254 -7.74 -7.02 -2.60
N ARG A 255 -6.76 -7.01 -1.69
CA ARG A 255 -6.58 -8.01 -0.62
C ARG A 255 -6.59 -7.31 0.74
N PRO A 256 -7.77 -6.90 1.26
CA PRO A 256 -7.88 -6.12 2.49
C PRO A 256 -7.52 -6.97 3.72
N MET A 257 -6.92 -6.30 4.71
CA MET A 257 -6.73 -6.81 6.06
C MET A 257 -7.51 -5.94 7.05
N LEU A 258 -8.32 -6.58 7.90
CA LEU A 258 -9.08 -5.85 8.90
C LEU A 258 -8.20 -5.51 10.10
N LEU A 259 -8.15 -4.22 10.43
CA LEU A 259 -7.30 -3.71 11.51
C LEU A 259 -7.89 -4.05 12.89
N MET A 260 -7.05 -4.63 13.74
CA MET A 260 -7.34 -4.91 15.14
C MET A 260 -6.63 -3.89 16.04
N PHE A 261 -7.40 -3.11 16.78
CA PHE A 261 -6.87 -2.12 17.72
C PHE A 261 -6.64 -2.71 19.13
N PRO A 262 -5.64 -2.21 19.87
CA PRO A 262 -5.36 -2.63 21.25
C PRO A 262 -6.32 -1.97 22.26
N SER A 263 -7.59 -1.74 21.90
CA SER A 263 -8.58 -1.07 22.76
C SER A 263 -9.68 -2.01 23.21
N GLY A 264 -10.18 -1.80 24.43
CA GLY A 264 -11.19 -2.67 25.04
C GLY A 264 -10.59 -3.95 25.66
N SER A 265 -11.44 -4.83 26.18
CA SER A 265 -11.01 -6.10 26.77
C SER A 265 -10.68 -7.16 25.71
N VAL A 266 -9.89 -8.16 26.07
CA VAL A 266 -9.61 -9.34 25.24
C VAL A 266 -10.91 -10.00 24.75
N ALA A 267 -11.91 -10.13 25.62
CA ALA A 267 -13.20 -10.71 25.26
C ALA A 267 -13.94 -9.87 24.19
N ALA A 268 -13.89 -8.54 24.30
CA ALA A 268 -14.50 -7.65 23.31
C ALA A 268 -13.81 -7.75 21.95
N ARG A 269 -12.50 -7.86 21.91
CA ARG A 269 -11.72 -8.05 20.67
C ARG A 269 -11.99 -9.41 20.02
N ILE A 270 -12.14 -10.47 20.81
CA ILE A 270 -12.52 -11.79 20.29
C ILE A 270 -13.95 -11.74 19.73
N ALA A 271 -14.89 -11.10 20.44
CA ALA A 271 -16.24 -10.90 19.94
C ALA A 271 -16.28 -10.06 18.64
N GLN A 272 -15.38 -9.07 18.48
CA GLN A 272 -15.22 -8.32 17.24
C GLN A 272 -14.79 -9.24 16.08
N ILE A 273 -13.83 -10.14 16.30
CA ILE A 273 -13.38 -11.11 15.28
C ILE A 273 -14.55 -12.03 14.88
N GLU A 274 -15.35 -12.48 15.84
CA GLU A 274 -16.55 -13.29 15.59
C GLU A 274 -17.61 -12.51 14.81
N GLY A 275 -17.79 -11.22 15.16
CA GLY A 275 -18.73 -10.31 14.52
C GLY A 275 -18.42 -9.97 13.07
N PHE A 276 -17.20 -10.21 12.58
CA PHE A 276 -16.88 -10.03 11.15
C PHE A 276 -17.65 -11.04 10.26
N ALA A 277 -18.12 -12.15 10.79
CA ALA A 277 -18.89 -13.19 10.07
C ALA A 277 -18.22 -13.70 8.77
N MET A 278 -16.89 -13.57 8.68
CA MET A 278 -16.04 -13.99 7.56
C MET A 278 -14.70 -14.51 8.07
N ARG A 279 -13.83 -14.95 7.18
CA ARG A 279 -12.46 -15.37 7.47
C ARG A 279 -11.54 -15.08 6.28
N SER A 280 -10.25 -15.31 6.44
CA SER A 280 -9.29 -15.22 5.33
C SER A 280 -9.70 -16.06 4.14
N GLY A 281 -9.60 -15.46 2.95
CA GLY A 281 -10.01 -16.07 1.68
C GLY A 281 -11.47 -15.81 1.28
N PHE A 282 -12.29 -15.16 2.12
CA PHE A 282 -13.65 -14.77 1.75
C PHE A 282 -13.64 -13.68 0.66
N GLY A 283 -14.42 -13.88 -0.40
CA GLY A 283 -14.53 -12.97 -1.54
C GLY A 283 -14.29 -13.68 -2.88
N ASN A 284 -13.96 -12.91 -3.90
CA ASN A 284 -13.70 -13.38 -5.26
C ASN A 284 -12.31 -12.91 -5.76
N GLU A 285 -12.04 -13.07 -7.05
CA GLU A 285 -10.77 -12.71 -7.65
C GLU A 285 -10.45 -11.21 -7.58
N TRP A 286 -11.44 -10.33 -7.49
CA TRP A 286 -11.27 -8.88 -7.44
C TRP A 286 -11.15 -8.35 -6.02
N LEU A 287 -11.96 -8.87 -5.10
CA LEU A 287 -11.96 -8.47 -3.69
C LEU A 287 -11.95 -9.71 -2.80
N LYS A 288 -10.84 -9.97 -2.13
CA LYS A 288 -10.69 -11.15 -1.28
C LYS A 288 -10.00 -10.79 0.03
N VAL A 289 -10.67 -11.03 1.15
CA VAL A 289 -10.13 -10.75 2.49
C VAL A 289 -8.86 -11.56 2.72
N TRP A 290 -7.74 -10.86 2.95
CA TRP A 290 -6.46 -11.51 3.22
C TRP A 290 -6.40 -11.99 4.67
N GLY A 291 -6.71 -11.15 5.67
CA GLY A 291 -6.60 -11.51 7.07
C GLY A 291 -6.83 -10.36 8.04
N LEU A 292 -6.25 -10.47 9.22
CA LEU A 292 -6.25 -9.43 10.24
C LEU A 292 -4.89 -8.74 10.32
N LYS A 293 -4.91 -7.43 10.58
CA LYS A 293 -3.73 -6.61 10.85
C LYS A 293 -3.62 -6.29 12.32
N PHE A 294 -2.42 -6.47 12.85
CA PHE A 294 -2.00 -6.01 14.17
C PHE A 294 -0.83 -5.04 14.04
N VAL A 295 -0.63 -4.17 15.03
CA VAL A 295 0.44 -3.17 15.04
C VAL A 295 1.13 -3.25 16.40
N MET A 296 2.31 -3.90 16.44
CA MET A 296 3.00 -4.18 17.71
C MET A 296 3.71 -2.95 18.26
N ASP A 297 4.32 -2.12 17.41
CA ASP A 297 5.03 -0.91 17.83
C ASP A 297 4.70 0.28 16.93
N GLY A 298 5.42 1.40 17.09
CA GLY A 298 5.20 2.63 16.32
C GLY A 298 6.03 2.72 15.04
N GLY A 299 6.09 3.94 14.48
CA GLY A 299 7.07 4.32 13.45
C GLY A 299 8.47 4.52 14.04
N PRO A 300 9.45 5.10 13.28
CA PRO A 300 10.82 5.33 13.78
C PRO A 300 10.88 6.08 15.11
N GLU A 301 9.90 6.93 15.40
CA GLU A 301 9.80 7.72 16.63
C GLU A 301 9.32 6.91 17.85
N GLY A 302 8.69 5.76 17.64
CA GLY A 302 8.07 4.95 18.68
C GLY A 302 8.38 3.46 18.58
N GLY A 303 9.24 3.05 17.65
CA GLY A 303 9.65 1.66 17.46
C GLY A 303 10.28 1.07 18.73
N ALA A 304 9.83 -0.11 19.12
CA ALA A 304 10.26 -0.74 20.36
C ALA A 304 11.63 -1.38 20.21
N LEU A 305 12.64 -0.77 20.83
CA LEU A 305 14.05 -1.18 20.76
C LEU A 305 14.52 -1.82 22.08
N ASP A 306 15.52 -2.68 21.99
CA ASP A 306 16.22 -3.21 23.17
C ASP A 306 17.13 -2.15 23.80
N GLU A 307 17.87 -1.44 22.97
CA GLU A 307 18.73 -0.37 23.39
C GLU A 307 18.06 1.01 23.23
N PRO A 308 18.41 2.02 24.05
CA PRO A 308 17.79 3.33 23.99
C PRO A 308 17.94 4.01 22.63
N TYR A 309 17.07 4.98 22.38
CA TYR A 309 17.23 5.92 21.28
C TYR A 309 18.49 6.76 21.45
N VAL A 310 19.15 7.10 20.33
CA VAL A 310 20.35 7.97 20.37
C VAL A 310 20.01 9.35 20.91
N THR A 311 18.81 9.83 20.67
CA THR A 311 18.33 11.15 21.08
C THR A 311 17.82 11.19 22.53
N ASP A 312 17.55 10.03 23.16
CA ASP A 312 17.04 9.93 24.52
C ASP A 312 17.43 8.59 25.14
N ALA A 313 18.41 8.63 26.06
CA ALA A 313 18.93 7.43 26.73
C ALA A 313 17.92 6.74 27.68
N SER A 314 16.81 7.38 28.00
CA SER A 314 15.73 6.81 28.82
C SER A 314 14.62 6.17 27.99
N PHE A 315 14.56 6.47 26.69
CA PHE A 315 13.48 6.03 25.81
C PHE A 315 13.91 4.86 24.93
N ARG A 316 13.06 3.82 24.90
CA ARG A 316 13.27 2.60 24.10
C ARG A 316 12.08 2.29 23.17
N GLY A 317 11.23 3.28 22.88
CA GLY A 317 9.96 3.06 22.21
C GLY A 317 8.96 2.29 23.10
N HIS A 318 7.85 1.89 22.52
CA HIS A 318 6.77 1.21 23.24
C HIS A 318 6.13 0.12 22.39
N LEU A 319 5.58 -0.88 23.08
CA LEU A 319 4.68 -1.86 22.48
C LEU A 319 3.25 -1.32 22.60
N ASN A 320 2.49 -1.37 21.50
CA ASN A 320 1.09 -0.95 21.47
C ASN A 320 0.15 -1.96 22.14
N TRP A 321 0.58 -3.21 22.23
CA TRP A 321 -0.17 -4.30 22.82
C TRP A 321 0.56 -4.86 24.05
N ASP A 322 -0.22 -5.25 25.04
CA ASP A 322 0.29 -6.22 26.01
C ASP A 322 0.51 -7.57 25.30
N PRO A 323 1.68 -8.21 25.43
CA PRO A 323 1.99 -9.45 24.70
C PRO A 323 1.04 -10.61 25.00
N GLU A 324 0.56 -10.74 26.25
CA GLU A 324 -0.36 -11.81 26.64
C GLU A 324 -1.76 -11.58 26.08
N GLU A 325 -2.23 -10.34 26.08
CA GLU A 325 -3.50 -9.99 25.44
C GLU A 325 -3.45 -10.22 23.93
N MET A 326 -2.35 -9.82 23.27
CA MET A 326 -2.16 -10.04 21.84
C MET A 326 -2.10 -11.54 21.51
N PHE A 327 -1.38 -12.33 22.31
CA PHE A 327 -1.35 -13.79 22.19
C PHE A 327 -2.77 -14.40 22.27
N ALA A 328 -3.57 -13.99 23.22
CA ALA A 328 -4.94 -14.50 23.39
C ALA A 328 -5.84 -14.17 22.19
N VAL A 329 -5.79 -12.90 21.72
CA VAL A 329 -6.61 -12.44 20.58
C VAL A 329 -6.16 -13.09 19.28
N MET A 330 -4.85 -13.18 19.04
CA MET A 330 -4.32 -13.85 17.84
C MET A 330 -4.60 -15.35 17.84
N THR A 331 -4.51 -16.02 18.98
CA THR A 331 -4.87 -17.43 19.10
C THR A 331 -6.33 -17.64 18.70
N ALA A 332 -7.24 -16.82 19.21
CA ALA A 332 -8.64 -16.86 18.84
C ALA A 332 -8.87 -16.60 17.34
N ALA A 333 -8.10 -15.69 16.74
CA ALA A 333 -8.16 -15.38 15.31
C ALA A 333 -7.75 -16.59 14.45
N VAL A 334 -6.57 -17.17 14.69
CA VAL A 334 -6.06 -18.27 13.87
C VAL A 334 -6.91 -19.55 14.01
N GLN A 335 -7.46 -19.82 15.20
CA GLN A 335 -8.38 -20.93 15.44
C GLN A 335 -9.68 -20.80 14.63
N ARG A 336 -10.05 -19.56 14.24
CA ARG A 336 -11.20 -19.25 13.37
C ARG A 336 -10.82 -19.12 11.89
N GLY A 337 -9.60 -19.46 11.52
CA GLY A 337 -9.13 -19.48 10.14
C GLY A 337 -8.68 -18.12 9.59
N TRP A 338 -8.33 -17.19 10.48
CA TRP A 338 -7.76 -15.92 10.08
C TRP A 338 -6.24 -16.01 9.90
N ARG A 339 -5.72 -15.47 8.79
CA ARG A 339 -4.31 -15.11 8.66
C ARG A 339 -4.03 -13.85 9.45
N VAL A 340 -2.81 -13.70 9.92
CA VAL A 340 -2.40 -12.58 10.76
C VAL A 340 -1.15 -11.94 10.17
N GLY A 341 -1.21 -10.63 9.94
CA GLY A 341 -0.05 -9.80 9.61
C GLY A 341 0.19 -8.77 10.72
N THR A 342 1.43 -8.69 11.19
CA THR A 342 1.80 -7.82 12.31
C THR A 342 2.89 -6.85 11.93
N HIS A 343 2.62 -5.56 12.06
CA HIS A 343 3.64 -4.52 11.98
C HIS A 343 4.61 -4.65 13.16
N ALA A 344 5.88 -4.74 12.88
CA ALA A 344 6.96 -4.71 13.86
C ALA A 344 8.25 -4.20 13.20
N ILE A 345 8.79 -3.09 13.71
CA ILE A 345 10.00 -2.47 13.17
C ILE A 345 11.19 -2.50 14.13
N GLY A 346 10.98 -2.30 15.42
CA GLY A 346 12.05 -2.43 16.41
C GLY A 346 12.43 -3.89 16.68
N ASP A 347 13.67 -4.12 17.05
CA ASP A 347 14.20 -5.47 17.40
C ASP A 347 13.40 -6.12 18.54
N ARG A 348 13.06 -5.37 19.60
CA ARG A 348 12.19 -5.84 20.68
C ARG A 348 10.78 -6.18 20.18
N ALA A 349 10.20 -5.38 19.28
CA ALA A 349 8.89 -5.67 18.71
C ALA A 349 8.92 -6.94 17.85
N VAL A 350 9.91 -7.09 16.95
CA VAL A 350 10.08 -8.27 16.10
C VAL A 350 10.20 -9.52 16.96
N ARG A 351 11.07 -9.51 18.00
CA ARG A 351 11.24 -10.64 18.92
C ARG A 351 9.94 -10.98 19.64
N THR A 352 9.24 -9.98 20.17
CA THR A 352 7.96 -10.20 20.87
C THR A 352 6.92 -10.84 19.96
N VAL A 353 6.82 -10.39 18.71
CA VAL A 353 5.89 -10.98 17.72
C VAL A 353 6.29 -12.43 17.42
N LEU A 354 7.58 -12.72 17.25
CA LEU A 354 8.05 -14.09 17.03
C LEU A 354 7.78 -14.99 18.23
N ASP A 355 7.91 -14.50 19.47
CA ASP A 355 7.58 -15.24 20.69
C ASP A 355 6.09 -15.61 20.70
N ILE A 356 5.21 -14.67 20.34
CA ILE A 356 3.76 -14.90 20.25
C ILE A 356 3.45 -15.94 19.17
N TYR A 357 4.02 -15.79 17.96
CA TYR A 357 3.78 -16.70 16.84
C TYR A 357 4.26 -18.13 17.17
N GLU A 358 5.44 -18.29 17.76
CA GLU A 358 5.99 -19.59 18.18
C GLU A 358 5.06 -20.29 19.17
N ARG A 359 4.58 -19.58 20.20
CA ARG A 359 3.62 -20.10 21.18
C ARG A 359 2.30 -20.55 20.54
N ILE A 360 1.77 -19.75 19.57
CA ILE A 360 0.54 -20.10 18.86
C ILE A 360 0.75 -21.36 18.01
N ILE A 361 1.86 -21.43 17.28
CA ILE A 361 2.20 -22.58 16.43
C ILE A 361 2.36 -23.85 17.26
N MET A 362 3.09 -23.76 18.38
CA MET A 362 3.28 -24.90 19.30
C MET A 362 1.94 -25.40 19.88
N ALA A 363 1.03 -24.49 20.23
CA ALA A 363 -0.28 -24.81 20.75
C ALA A 363 -1.25 -25.34 19.66
N ASN A 364 -0.96 -25.10 18.38
CA ASN A 364 -1.83 -25.42 17.25
C ASN A 364 -1.05 -26.08 16.11
N PRO A 365 -0.50 -27.29 16.26
CA PRO A 365 0.44 -27.90 15.29
C PRO A 365 -0.18 -28.28 13.93
N ARG A 366 -1.49 -28.10 13.76
CA ARG A 366 -2.21 -28.31 12.49
C ARG A 366 -2.50 -27.03 11.73
N LEU A 367 -1.97 -25.88 12.17
CA LEU A 367 -2.16 -24.64 11.42
C LEU A 367 -1.55 -24.77 10.01
N PRO A 368 -2.26 -24.30 8.98
CA PRO A 368 -1.70 -24.26 7.63
C PRO A 368 -0.45 -23.35 7.56
N ALA A 369 0.44 -23.62 6.63
CA ALA A 369 1.53 -22.70 6.30
C ALA A 369 0.99 -21.35 5.79
N GLY A 370 1.77 -20.27 5.95
CA GLY A 370 1.42 -18.93 5.47
C GLY A 370 0.35 -18.22 6.31
N MET A 371 0.15 -18.66 7.57
CA MET A 371 -0.78 -18.00 8.49
C MET A 371 -0.23 -16.69 9.05
N PHE A 372 1.09 -16.55 9.15
CA PHE A 372 1.75 -15.45 9.85
C PHE A 372 2.65 -14.64 8.93
N VAL A 373 2.56 -13.33 9.08
CA VAL A 373 3.38 -12.34 8.36
C VAL A 373 3.91 -11.31 9.34
N ILE A 374 5.17 -10.94 9.23
CA ILE A 374 5.70 -9.72 9.84
C ILE A 374 5.84 -8.67 8.74
N GLU A 375 5.20 -7.54 8.98
CA GLU A 375 5.31 -6.36 8.12
C GLU A 375 6.54 -5.56 8.54
N HIS A 376 7.36 -5.18 7.57
CA HIS A 376 8.57 -4.36 7.69
C HIS A 376 9.80 -5.09 8.23
N ALA A 377 9.75 -5.67 9.42
CA ALA A 377 10.86 -6.35 10.08
C ALA A 377 12.19 -5.56 9.92
N PHE A 378 12.20 -4.25 10.27
CA PHE A 378 13.36 -3.37 10.04
C PHE A 378 14.61 -3.91 10.71
N LEU A 379 14.50 -4.28 11.98
CA LEU A 379 15.59 -4.83 12.77
C LEU A 379 15.27 -6.27 13.11
N ALA A 380 15.98 -7.18 12.47
CA ALA A 380 15.94 -8.61 12.77
C ALA A 380 17.37 -9.14 12.66
N ASP A 381 17.92 -9.59 13.76
CA ASP A 381 19.25 -10.20 13.76
C ASP A 381 19.21 -11.65 13.20
N THR A 382 20.35 -12.32 13.19
CA THR A 382 20.45 -13.70 12.69
C THR A 382 19.58 -14.68 13.48
N THR A 383 19.37 -14.44 14.78
CA THR A 383 18.56 -15.31 15.64
C THR A 383 17.07 -15.17 15.29
N GLU A 384 16.55 -13.93 15.20
CA GLU A 384 15.17 -13.64 14.83
C GLU A 384 14.88 -14.14 13.41
N ARG A 385 15.80 -13.92 12.45
CA ARG A 385 15.64 -14.41 11.09
C ARG A 385 15.56 -15.93 11.04
N ALA A 386 16.47 -16.64 11.69
CA ALA A 386 16.43 -18.09 11.78
C ALA A 386 15.15 -18.63 12.42
N ARG A 387 14.62 -17.94 13.43
CA ARG A 387 13.33 -18.30 14.07
C ARG A 387 12.17 -18.12 13.10
N ALA A 388 12.07 -16.95 12.44
CA ALA A 388 11.03 -16.67 11.47
C ALA A 388 11.01 -17.73 10.34
N ILE A 389 12.17 -18.07 9.81
CA ILE A 389 12.33 -19.07 8.74
C ILE A 389 11.85 -20.45 9.22
N ARG A 390 12.29 -20.92 10.41
CA ARG A 390 11.85 -22.21 10.95
C ARG A 390 10.34 -22.30 11.14
N MET A 391 9.70 -21.19 11.50
CA MET A 391 8.25 -21.10 11.68
C MET A 391 7.48 -20.91 10.38
N GLY A 392 8.15 -20.67 9.24
CA GLY A 392 7.50 -20.36 7.98
C GLY A 392 6.77 -19.02 7.98
N VAL A 393 7.27 -18.04 8.75
CA VAL A 393 6.75 -16.67 8.80
C VAL A 393 7.17 -15.95 7.53
N HIS A 394 6.21 -15.39 6.80
CA HIS A 394 6.49 -14.54 5.64
C HIS A 394 6.87 -13.12 6.09
N ILE A 395 7.81 -12.50 5.40
CA ILE A 395 8.24 -11.12 5.68
C ILE A 395 7.86 -10.23 4.50
N THR A 396 7.27 -9.07 4.78
CA THR A 396 7.07 -8.04 3.75
C THR A 396 8.02 -6.88 3.97
N VAL A 397 8.66 -6.41 2.91
CA VAL A 397 9.64 -5.32 2.96
C VAL A 397 9.18 -4.13 2.12
N GLN A 398 9.47 -2.90 2.58
CA GLN A 398 9.01 -1.67 1.94
C GLN A 398 10.19 -0.70 1.81
N HIS A 399 10.97 -0.84 0.73
CA HIS A 399 12.16 0.00 0.54
C HIS A 399 11.85 1.51 0.49
N ALA A 400 10.63 1.87 0.08
CA ALA A 400 10.16 3.26 0.09
C ALA A 400 10.28 3.91 1.49
N LEU A 401 10.12 3.11 2.56
CA LEU A 401 10.30 3.59 3.94
C LEU A 401 11.77 3.92 4.25
N LEU A 402 12.72 3.04 3.87
CA LEU A 402 14.15 3.35 4.04
C LEU A 402 14.53 4.60 3.24
N HIS A 403 14.01 4.72 2.01
CA HIS A 403 14.24 5.90 1.18
C HIS A 403 13.75 7.18 1.84
N ALA A 404 12.50 7.22 2.29
CA ALA A 404 11.87 8.42 2.84
C ALA A 404 12.31 8.74 4.28
N LEU A 405 12.55 7.71 5.10
CA LEU A 405 12.79 7.85 6.54
C LEU A 405 14.26 7.76 6.95
N GLY A 406 15.18 7.53 6.00
CA GLY A 406 16.61 7.30 6.29
C GLY A 406 17.25 8.34 7.20
N ALA A 407 16.96 9.63 6.98
CA ALA A 407 17.47 10.72 7.84
C ALA A 407 16.89 10.64 9.28
N SER A 408 15.61 10.34 9.42
CA SER A 408 14.96 10.18 10.72
C SER A 408 15.52 8.97 11.48
N LEU A 409 15.71 7.86 10.78
CA LEU A 409 16.29 6.63 11.33
C LEU A 409 17.72 6.87 11.83
N LEU A 410 18.58 7.51 11.02
CA LEU A 410 19.95 7.86 11.45
C LEU A 410 19.94 8.75 12.70
N ARG A 411 19.08 9.75 12.75
CA ARG A 411 18.97 10.67 13.87
C ARG A 411 18.47 9.98 15.15
N LEU A 412 17.47 9.09 15.03
CA LEU A 412 16.78 8.50 16.17
C LEU A 412 17.46 7.22 16.65
N TRP A 413 17.91 6.36 15.73
CA TRP A 413 18.42 5.01 16.01
C TRP A 413 19.95 4.91 15.88
N GLY A 414 20.58 5.89 15.20
CA GLY A 414 22.02 5.90 14.94
C GLY A 414 22.43 5.05 13.74
N PRO A 415 23.69 5.16 13.29
CA PRO A 415 24.19 4.51 12.08
C PRO A 415 24.19 2.97 12.18
N ASP A 416 24.57 2.42 13.34
CA ASP A 416 24.71 0.98 13.51
C ASP A 416 23.38 0.23 13.37
N ARG A 417 22.27 0.84 13.81
CA ARG A 417 20.92 0.28 13.66
C ARG A 417 20.26 0.66 12.34
N THR A 418 20.65 1.79 11.73
CA THR A 418 20.09 2.19 10.43
C THR A 418 20.68 1.38 9.28
N ARG A 419 21.96 1.03 9.35
CA ARG A 419 22.64 0.25 8.30
C ARG A 419 21.96 -1.09 7.97
N PRO A 420 21.59 -1.95 8.95
CA PRO A 420 20.98 -3.24 8.69
C PRO A 420 19.45 -3.19 8.49
N ILE A 421 18.84 -2.01 8.35
CA ILE A 421 17.37 -1.92 8.21
C ILE A 421 16.91 -2.65 6.95
N MET A 422 15.90 -3.51 7.12
CA MET A 422 15.36 -4.38 6.06
C MET A 422 16.50 -5.12 5.31
N PRO A 423 17.18 -6.07 5.94
CA PRO A 423 18.33 -6.76 5.36
C PRO A 423 17.88 -7.82 4.34
N VAL A 424 17.30 -7.36 3.21
CA VAL A 424 16.63 -8.22 2.21
C VAL A 424 17.52 -9.34 1.74
N LYS A 425 18.80 -9.02 1.40
CA LYS A 425 19.74 -10.04 0.95
C LYS A 425 20.01 -11.09 2.03
N ALA A 426 20.20 -10.69 3.29
CA ALA A 426 20.43 -11.63 4.37
C ALA A 426 19.24 -12.57 4.60
N TRP A 427 18.02 -12.04 4.57
CA TRP A 427 16.82 -12.86 4.64
C TRP A 427 16.75 -13.90 3.51
N LEU A 428 17.04 -13.50 2.26
CA LEU A 428 17.00 -14.38 1.09
C LEU A 428 18.11 -15.44 1.14
N ASP A 429 19.33 -15.05 1.49
CA ASP A 429 20.47 -15.97 1.60
C ASP A 429 20.22 -17.04 2.68
N GLU A 430 19.46 -16.73 3.71
CA GLU A 430 19.07 -17.65 4.78
C GLU A 430 17.81 -18.47 4.44
N GLY A 431 17.15 -18.21 3.30
CA GLY A 431 16.01 -18.99 2.79
C GLY A 431 14.63 -18.51 3.25
N ALA A 432 14.49 -17.26 3.67
CA ALA A 432 13.21 -16.68 4.04
C ALA A 432 12.26 -16.51 2.86
N ASP A 433 10.94 -16.61 3.11
CA ASP A 433 9.92 -16.23 2.15
C ASP A 433 9.57 -14.75 2.31
N LEU A 434 9.90 -13.96 1.27
CA LEU A 434 9.74 -12.52 1.26
C LEU A 434 8.87 -12.04 0.10
N SER A 435 8.26 -10.86 0.30
CA SER A 435 7.66 -10.06 -0.77
C SER A 435 7.86 -8.57 -0.51
N ALA A 436 7.70 -7.74 -1.55
CA ALA A 436 7.90 -6.31 -1.44
C ALA A 436 6.62 -5.52 -1.71
N GLY A 437 6.42 -4.46 -0.95
CA GLY A 437 5.34 -3.47 -1.09
C GLY A 437 5.87 -2.04 -1.00
N SER A 438 4.97 -1.06 -1.09
CA SER A 438 5.31 0.35 -1.07
C SER A 438 5.16 1.01 0.30
N ASP A 439 4.16 0.61 1.04
CA ASP A 439 3.63 1.32 2.22
C ASP A 439 3.20 2.75 1.89
N TYR A 440 2.71 2.95 0.64
CA TYR A 440 2.16 4.24 0.25
C TYR A 440 0.95 4.60 1.16
N PRO A 441 0.82 5.84 1.64
CA PRO A 441 1.43 7.07 1.10
C PRO A 441 2.68 7.59 1.83
N ILE A 442 3.37 6.81 2.65
CA ILE A 442 4.55 7.30 3.38
C ILE A 442 5.72 7.54 2.41
N GLY A 443 5.88 6.68 1.40
CA GLY A 443 6.88 6.84 0.36
C GLY A 443 6.27 6.84 -1.05
N PHE A 444 7.07 6.47 -2.03
CA PHE A 444 6.62 6.27 -3.41
C PHE A 444 5.89 4.92 -3.55
N TYR A 445 5.02 4.79 -4.56
CA TYR A 445 4.29 3.55 -4.83
C TYR A 445 4.71 2.86 -6.13
N GLU A 446 5.49 3.51 -6.99
CA GLU A 446 5.89 2.95 -8.27
C GLU A 446 6.79 1.71 -8.06
N PRO A 447 6.40 0.52 -8.55
CA PRO A 447 7.17 -0.71 -8.32
C PRO A 447 8.58 -0.68 -8.91
N VAL A 448 8.79 0.02 -10.02
CA VAL A 448 10.13 0.21 -10.60
C VAL A 448 11.07 0.98 -9.65
N ARG A 449 10.53 1.91 -8.85
CA ARG A 449 11.29 2.59 -7.79
C ARG A 449 11.55 1.67 -6.60
N THR A 450 10.60 0.79 -6.27
CA THR A 450 10.82 -0.25 -5.24
C THR A 450 11.94 -1.20 -5.66
N ILE A 451 11.96 -1.65 -6.92
CA ILE A 451 13.05 -2.46 -7.49
C ILE A 451 14.37 -1.68 -7.43
N TRP A 452 14.39 -0.45 -7.95
CA TRP A 452 15.58 0.42 -7.90
C TRP A 452 16.12 0.58 -6.48
N GLY A 453 15.23 0.80 -5.53
CA GLY A 453 15.59 0.99 -4.14
C GLY A 453 16.21 -0.28 -3.51
N MET A 454 15.66 -1.46 -3.75
CA MET A 454 16.23 -2.73 -3.27
C MET A 454 17.60 -3.04 -3.89
N VAL A 455 17.85 -2.58 -5.13
CA VAL A 455 19.13 -2.76 -5.83
C VAL A 455 20.18 -1.75 -5.37
N THR A 456 19.80 -0.48 -5.15
CA THR A 456 20.76 0.59 -4.84
C THR A 456 20.87 0.93 -3.36
N ARG A 457 19.82 0.65 -2.59
CA ARG A 457 19.66 1.06 -1.19
C ARG A 457 19.82 2.57 -0.95
N GLN A 458 19.52 3.35 -1.99
CA GLN A 458 19.59 4.80 -1.97
C GLN A 458 18.44 5.39 -1.14
N THR A 459 18.78 6.33 -0.25
CA THR A 459 17.81 7.14 0.50
C THR A 459 17.63 8.52 -0.15
N GLU A 460 16.60 9.25 0.26
CA GLU A 460 16.30 10.58 -0.30
C GLU A 460 17.43 11.60 0.00
N THR A 461 18.02 11.55 1.22
CA THR A 461 18.89 12.64 1.71
C THR A 461 20.20 12.19 2.36
N VAL A 462 20.33 10.91 2.77
CA VAL A 462 21.49 10.45 3.55
C VAL A 462 22.33 9.39 2.82
N GLY A 463 22.20 9.34 1.49
CA GLY A 463 22.98 8.44 0.64
C GLY A 463 22.58 6.98 0.77
N ILE A 464 23.48 6.08 0.41
CA ILE A 464 23.26 4.64 0.41
C ILE A 464 23.40 4.10 1.84
N GLN A 465 22.44 3.27 2.27
CA GLN A 465 22.43 2.64 3.59
C GLN A 465 22.51 1.11 3.47
N GLY A 466 23.57 0.50 4.05
CA GLY A 466 23.78 -0.94 4.07
C GLY A 466 23.83 -1.57 2.67
N PRO A 467 24.77 -1.17 1.78
CA PRO A 467 24.84 -1.68 0.40
C PRO A 467 25.02 -3.19 0.31
N GLU A 468 25.55 -3.83 1.35
CA GLU A 468 25.69 -5.28 1.46
C GLU A 468 24.36 -6.05 1.49
N TYR A 469 23.27 -5.37 1.76
CA TYR A 469 21.90 -5.94 1.76
C TYR A 469 21.15 -5.71 0.44
N ALA A 470 21.83 -5.14 -0.56
CA ALA A 470 21.28 -4.97 -1.90
C ALA A 470 21.10 -6.32 -2.62
N ILE A 471 20.12 -6.39 -3.50
CA ILE A 471 19.81 -7.58 -4.32
C ILE A 471 19.85 -7.23 -5.81
N ASP A 472 19.89 -8.24 -6.66
CA ASP A 472 19.79 -8.04 -8.11
C ASP A 472 18.37 -7.72 -8.57
N ARG A 473 18.24 -7.22 -9.81
CA ARG A 473 16.94 -6.76 -10.38
C ARG A 473 15.95 -7.89 -10.60
N GLU A 474 16.41 -9.07 -11.00
CA GLU A 474 15.51 -10.21 -11.25
C GLU A 474 14.91 -10.70 -9.93
N THR A 475 15.72 -10.79 -8.89
CA THR A 475 15.25 -11.08 -7.53
C THR A 475 14.27 -10.02 -7.06
N ALA A 476 14.57 -8.73 -7.23
CA ALA A 476 13.67 -7.64 -6.87
C ALA A 476 12.35 -7.68 -7.66
N LEU A 477 12.39 -8.00 -8.97
CA LEU A 477 11.19 -8.22 -9.78
C LEU A 477 10.33 -9.36 -9.21
N ARG A 478 10.95 -10.47 -8.81
CA ARG A 478 10.23 -11.61 -8.23
C ARG A 478 9.56 -11.25 -6.91
N LEU A 479 10.19 -10.42 -6.08
CA LEU A 479 9.61 -9.94 -4.80
C LEU A 479 8.41 -9.01 -5.01
N THR A 480 8.39 -8.25 -6.11
CA THR A 480 7.30 -7.32 -6.45
C THR A 480 6.22 -7.93 -7.36
N THR A 481 6.32 -9.23 -7.70
CA THR A 481 5.36 -9.93 -8.57
C THR A 481 4.93 -11.27 -7.97
N VAL A 482 5.67 -12.34 -8.26
CA VAL A 482 5.27 -13.71 -7.91
C VAL A 482 5.26 -13.99 -6.40
N ALA A 483 6.05 -13.28 -5.62
CA ALA A 483 6.09 -13.45 -4.18
C ALA A 483 4.76 -13.03 -3.50
N GLY A 484 4.10 -11.99 -4.01
CA GLY A 484 2.77 -11.58 -3.53
C GLY A 484 1.71 -12.66 -3.73
N ALA A 485 1.80 -13.45 -4.79
CA ALA A 485 0.90 -14.58 -5.01
C ALA A 485 1.06 -15.67 -3.92
N ARG A 486 2.30 -15.95 -3.51
CA ARG A 486 2.56 -16.88 -2.38
C ARG A 486 2.03 -16.32 -1.07
N LEU A 487 2.35 -15.05 -0.77
CA LEU A 487 1.85 -14.34 0.41
C LEU A 487 0.32 -14.43 0.53
N SER A 488 -0.41 -14.32 -0.58
CA SER A 488 -1.87 -14.38 -0.58
C SER A 488 -2.44 -15.79 -0.58
N GLY A 489 -1.59 -16.81 -0.71
CA GLY A 489 -2.04 -18.19 -0.84
C GLY A 489 -2.75 -18.45 -2.18
N GLU A 490 -2.41 -17.66 -3.21
CA GLU A 490 -2.96 -17.73 -4.56
C GLU A 490 -1.88 -18.09 -5.62
N PRO A 491 -0.87 -18.96 -5.30
CA PRO A 491 0.25 -19.21 -6.22
C PRO A 491 -0.20 -19.97 -7.47
N ASN A 492 -1.42 -20.49 -7.49
CA ASN A 492 -2.00 -21.20 -8.65
C ASN A 492 -2.81 -20.27 -9.57
N CYS A 493 -3.12 -19.05 -9.17
CA CYS A 493 -3.93 -18.10 -9.94
C CYS A 493 -3.14 -16.86 -10.35
N LEU A 494 -2.26 -16.37 -9.48
CA LEU A 494 -1.45 -15.17 -9.66
C LEU A 494 0.04 -15.52 -9.83
N GLY A 495 0.83 -14.55 -10.26
CA GLY A 495 2.30 -14.64 -10.30
C GLY A 495 2.84 -14.86 -11.71
N PRO A 496 3.46 -16.01 -12.04
CA PRO A 496 4.10 -16.18 -13.34
C PRO A 496 3.14 -16.11 -14.51
N LEU A 497 3.62 -15.62 -15.67
CA LEU A 497 2.87 -15.66 -16.93
C LEU A 497 2.87 -17.09 -17.48
N ALA A 498 1.85 -17.86 -17.14
CA ALA A 498 1.72 -19.27 -17.51
C ALA A 498 0.25 -19.66 -17.74
N PRO A 499 -0.01 -20.71 -18.53
CA PRO A 499 -1.38 -21.19 -18.74
C PRO A 499 -2.12 -21.50 -17.43
N GLY A 500 -3.40 -21.13 -17.36
CA GLY A 500 -4.26 -21.28 -16.19
C GLY A 500 -4.11 -20.18 -15.12
N ARG A 501 -3.22 -19.20 -15.33
CA ARG A 501 -3.05 -18.02 -14.46
C ARG A 501 -3.93 -16.88 -14.93
N PHE A 502 -4.24 -15.95 -14.04
CA PHE A 502 -4.87 -14.70 -14.43
C PHE A 502 -3.97 -13.93 -15.40
N ALA A 503 -4.59 -13.30 -16.37
CA ALA A 503 -3.91 -12.46 -17.34
C ALA A 503 -3.68 -11.06 -16.76
N ASP A 504 -2.72 -10.98 -15.84
CA ASP A 504 -2.29 -9.75 -15.19
C ASP A 504 -0.86 -9.42 -15.69
N LEU A 505 -0.75 -8.44 -16.59
CA LEU A 505 0.47 -8.09 -17.31
C LEU A 505 0.72 -6.58 -17.29
N VAL A 506 2.00 -6.20 -17.37
CA VAL A 506 2.42 -4.81 -17.58
C VAL A 506 3.44 -4.71 -18.70
N ALA A 507 3.36 -3.66 -19.51
CA ALA A 507 4.26 -3.37 -20.62
C ALA A 507 5.03 -2.07 -20.41
N PHE A 508 6.30 -2.08 -20.80
CA PHE A 508 7.20 -0.93 -20.83
C PHE A 508 7.87 -0.78 -22.19
N ARG A 509 8.19 0.45 -22.62
CA ARG A 509 9.01 0.67 -23.82
C ARG A 509 10.48 0.40 -23.59
N ALA A 510 11.01 0.65 -22.40
CA ALA A 510 12.35 0.26 -22.01
C ALA A 510 12.27 -0.95 -21.09
N ASP A 511 13.32 -1.80 -21.15
CA ASP A 511 13.40 -3.01 -20.35
C ASP A 511 13.80 -2.68 -18.90
N PRO A 512 12.95 -2.90 -17.89
CA PRO A 512 13.28 -2.61 -16.50
C PRO A 512 14.43 -3.46 -15.94
N ILE A 513 14.71 -4.60 -16.56
CA ILE A 513 15.78 -5.51 -16.10
C ILE A 513 17.14 -5.08 -16.62
N THR A 514 17.21 -4.58 -17.86
CA THR A 514 18.48 -4.33 -18.55
C THR A 514 18.82 -2.85 -18.76
N CYS A 515 17.89 -1.92 -18.53
CA CYS A 515 18.17 -0.48 -18.65
C CYS A 515 19.23 -0.02 -17.64
N GLU A 516 19.84 1.16 -17.88
CA GLU A 516 20.71 1.81 -16.91
C GLU A 516 19.98 2.02 -15.59
N ILE A 517 20.69 1.78 -14.46
CA ILE A 517 20.05 1.76 -13.13
C ILE A 517 19.39 3.09 -12.78
N ASP A 518 20.00 4.21 -13.16
CA ASP A 518 19.49 5.56 -12.87
C ASP A 518 18.25 5.92 -13.69
N ARG A 519 17.97 5.19 -14.78
CA ARG A 519 16.76 5.34 -15.60
C ARG A 519 15.57 4.55 -15.05
N LEU A 520 15.84 3.52 -14.24
CA LEU A 520 14.79 2.62 -13.76
C LEU A 520 13.66 3.36 -13.00
N PRO A 521 13.93 4.33 -12.11
CA PRO A 521 12.88 5.06 -11.38
C PRO A 521 11.96 5.92 -12.28
N GLU A 522 12.43 6.24 -13.49
CA GLU A 522 11.71 7.10 -14.43
C GLU A 522 10.80 6.33 -15.39
N LEU A 523 10.95 5.01 -15.45
CA LEU A 523 10.17 4.19 -16.35
C LEU A 523 8.69 4.26 -16.03
N LYS A 524 7.88 4.39 -17.08
CA LYS A 524 6.42 4.39 -16.99
C LYS A 524 5.86 3.22 -17.80
N PRO A 525 4.88 2.49 -17.27
CA PRO A 525 4.13 1.55 -18.08
C PRO A 525 3.44 2.25 -19.25
N VAL A 526 3.33 1.55 -20.36
CA VAL A 526 2.51 1.96 -21.51
C VAL A 526 1.19 1.19 -21.57
N MET A 527 1.12 0.06 -20.86
CA MET A 527 -0.10 -0.71 -20.71
C MET A 527 -0.08 -1.53 -19.43
N THR A 528 -1.23 -1.68 -18.79
CA THR A 528 -1.46 -2.65 -17.72
C THR A 528 -2.76 -3.41 -18.01
N ILE A 529 -2.66 -4.72 -18.05
CA ILE A 529 -3.78 -5.65 -18.21
C ILE A 529 -4.03 -6.31 -16.85
N VAL A 530 -5.27 -6.33 -16.39
CA VAL A 530 -5.68 -7.04 -15.16
C VAL A 530 -6.92 -7.87 -15.48
N GLY A 531 -6.87 -9.17 -15.22
CA GLY A 531 -7.94 -10.09 -15.56
C GLY A 531 -8.30 -10.04 -17.05
N GLY A 532 -7.30 -9.96 -17.92
CA GLY A 532 -7.48 -9.91 -19.38
C GLY A 532 -8.13 -8.64 -19.91
N ARG A 533 -8.24 -7.58 -19.10
CA ARG A 533 -8.85 -6.28 -19.48
C ARG A 533 -7.79 -5.18 -19.38
N ALA A 534 -7.86 -4.20 -20.29
CA ALA A 534 -7.01 -3.02 -20.18
C ALA A 534 -7.40 -2.19 -18.95
N ALA A 535 -6.57 -2.24 -17.91
CA ALA A 535 -6.72 -1.43 -16.70
C ALA A 535 -6.05 -0.05 -16.85
N PHE A 536 -5.02 0.02 -17.71
CA PHE A 536 -4.34 1.25 -18.14
C PHE A 536 -3.88 1.07 -19.58
N ASP A 537 -4.33 1.95 -20.49
CA ASP A 537 -4.00 1.91 -21.92
C ASP A 537 -4.12 3.30 -22.55
N PRO A 538 -3.19 4.22 -22.27
CA PRO A 538 -3.25 5.59 -22.77
C PRO A 538 -3.04 5.69 -24.29
N GLU A 539 -2.44 4.67 -24.91
CA GLU A 539 -2.17 4.62 -26.35
C GLU A 539 -3.28 3.86 -27.14
N ALA A 540 -4.34 3.41 -26.47
CA ALA A 540 -5.45 2.65 -27.03
C ALA A 540 -5.03 1.40 -27.86
N MET A 541 -3.96 0.73 -27.43
CA MET A 541 -3.45 -0.46 -28.09
C MET A 541 -4.41 -1.65 -28.02
N PHE A 542 -5.22 -1.72 -26.96
CA PHE A 542 -6.21 -2.76 -26.74
C PHE A 542 -7.46 -2.60 -27.63
N ALA A 543 -7.76 -1.39 -28.11
CA ALA A 543 -8.99 -1.05 -28.83
C ALA A 543 -8.86 -1.07 -30.35
N SER A 544 -7.66 -1.26 -30.92
CA SER A 544 -7.34 -0.81 -32.29
C SER A 544 -7.94 -1.60 -33.45
N LYS A 545 -8.71 -2.69 -33.24
CA LYS A 545 -9.37 -3.39 -34.39
C LYS A 545 -10.87 -3.61 -34.28
N ALA A 546 -11.45 -3.65 -33.08
CA ALA A 546 -12.91 -3.81 -32.94
C ALA A 546 -13.70 -2.57 -33.34
N ALA A 547 -13.12 -1.37 -33.23
CA ALA A 547 -13.78 -0.12 -33.61
C ALA A 547 -13.72 0.23 -35.09
N MET A 548 -12.85 -0.34 -35.91
CA MET A 548 -12.75 -0.09 -37.34
C MET A 548 -13.78 -0.83 -38.18
N SER A 549 -14.48 -1.83 -37.64
CA SER A 549 -15.49 -2.60 -38.36
C SER A 549 -16.93 -2.08 -38.22
N VAL A 550 -17.21 -1.13 -37.34
CA VAL A 550 -18.57 -0.57 -37.12
C VAL A 550 -18.78 0.78 -37.87
N GLY A 551 -17.74 1.32 -38.47
CA GLY A 551 -17.80 2.62 -39.19
C GLY A 551 -18.01 2.54 -40.71
N LYS A 552 -18.33 1.36 -41.24
CA LYS A 552 -18.71 1.20 -42.66
C LYS A 552 -19.87 0.21 -42.78
N LEU A 553 -21.06 0.70 -42.56
CA LEU A 553 -22.32 0.22 -43.13
C LEU A 553 -23.26 1.42 -43.20
#